data_a6f8736ec765f1cb6faaa95c16901f51
#
_entry.id   a6f8736ec765f1cb6faaa95c16901f51
#
_cell.length_a   1.000
_cell.length_b   1.000
_cell.length_c   1.000
_cell.angle_alpha   90.00
_cell.angle_beta   90.00
_cell.angle_gamma   90.00
#
_symmetry.space_group_name_H-M   'P 1'
#
loop_
_entity.id
_entity.type
_entity.pdbx_description
1 polymer ?
#
loop_
_entity_poly.entity_id
_entity_poly.type
_entity_poly.pdbx_seq_one_letter_code
_entity_poly.pdbx_strand_id
1 'polypeptide(L)'
;MYSEGLKEKARKLGYWDGKEPFKFWKVIHETGKKPFTVRDLFVLKTLAPSLNLTMDMEELPLSVKPEQKVSLADMNRLLRETYEGTEWDMTKDIMVTKKIKDKDGTERDTTYKSPLAQNWMTNDMFEFLNAQRGEKKIEKQRTISVVWCAYSFVIQCRDWLPDEVGGVCWWSEDNPGESPR
;
A
#
# COMPACT_ATOMS: atom_id res chain seq x y z
N MET A 1 11.13 -12.54 18.65
CA MET A 1 12.28 -13.44 18.96
C MET A 1 13.45 -12.98 18.09
N TYR A 2 14.65 -12.88 18.64
CA TYR A 2 15.86 -12.45 17.94
C TYR A 2 16.90 -13.57 18.01
N SER A 3 17.84 -13.59 17.06
CA SER A 3 18.98 -14.52 17.11
C SER A 3 19.82 -14.29 18.36
N GLU A 4 20.44 -15.37 18.85
CA GLU A 4 21.36 -15.32 19.97
C GLU A 4 22.51 -14.34 19.72
N GLY A 5 22.90 -13.59 20.75
CA GLY A 5 23.99 -12.61 20.65
C GLY A 5 23.67 -11.30 19.92
N LEU A 6 22.49 -11.14 19.32
CA LEU A 6 22.15 -9.93 18.56
C LEU A 6 22.14 -8.67 19.44
N LYS A 7 21.57 -8.77 20.63
CA LYS A 7 21.49 -7.64 21.58
C LYS A 7 22.86 -7.22 22.08
N GLU A 8 23.71 -8.18 22.43
CA GLU A 8 25.09 -7.94 22.85
C GLU A 8 25.90 -7.30 21.73
N LYS A 9 25.71 -7.76 20.48
CA LYS A 9 26.37 -7.18 19.32
C LYS A 9 25.93 -5.74 19.09
N ALA A 10 24.62 -5.47 19.16
CA ALA A 10 24.08 -4.12 19.02
C ALA A 10 24.65 -3.17 20.09
N ARG A 11 24.71 -3.62 21.34
CA ARG A 11 25.29 -2.86 22.45
C ARG A 11 26.78 -2.60 22.24
N LYS A 12 27.53 -3.63 21.84
CA LYS A 12 28.99 -3.52 21.59
C LYS A 12 29.30 -2.53 20.47
N LEU A 13 28.43 -2.44 19.46
CA LEU A 13 28.58 -1.52 18.33
C LEU A 13 28.01 -0.11 18.62
N GLY A 14 27.45 0.14 19.81
CA GLY A 14 26.87 1.43 20.18
C GLY A 14 25.52 1.73 19.54
N TYR A 15 24.87 0.75 18.92
CA TYR A 15 23.56 0.93 18.30
C TYR A 15 22.40 0.86 19.28
N TRP A 16 22.63 0.36 20.49
CA TRP A 16 21.65 0.27 21.55
C TRP A 16 22.35 0.45 22.92
N ASP A 17 21.76 1.28 23.79
CA ASP A 17 22.35 1.62 25.09
C ASP A 17 22.06 0.57 26.19
N GLY A 18 21.15 -0.38 25.94
CA GLY A 18 20.75 -1.41 26.87
C GLY A 18 19.69 -0.98 27.90
N LYS A 19 19.18 0.25 27.87
CA LYS A 19 18.20 0.78 28.83
C LYS A 19 16.76 0.60 28.34
N GLU A 20 16.50 1.02 27.11
CA GLU A 20 15.19 0.86 26.49
C GLU A 20 14.93 -0.58 26.01
N PRO A 21 13.67 -1.01 25.89
CA PRO A 21 13.37 -2.30 25.25
C PRO A 21 13.99 -2.38 23.85
N PHE A 22 14.71 -3.48 23.59
CA PHE A 22 15.40 -3.65 22.30
C PHE A 22 14.39 -3.77 21.16
N LYS A 23 14.41 -2.81 20.23
CA LYS A 23 13.64 -2.82 19.00
C LYS A 23 14.60 -2.84 17.82
N PHE A 24 14.67 -3.99 17.11
CA PHE A 24 15.63 -4.20 16.03
C PHE A 24 15.52 -3.12 14.94
N TRP A 25 14.32 -2.71 14.59
CA TRP A 25 14.11 -1.67 13.60
C TRP A 25 14.72 -0.31 14.02
N LYS A 26 14.73 0.04 15.31
CA LYS A 26 15.39 1.28 15.78
C LYS A 26 16.92 1.25 15.59
N VAL A 27 17.48 0.05 15.56
CA VAL A 27 18.92 -0.17 15.43
C VAL A 27 19.38 -0.10 13.98
N ILE A 28 18.57 -0.57 13.03
CA ILE A 28 18.95 -0.73 11.61
C ILE A 28 18.20 0.19 10.66
N HIS A 29 17.12 0.81 11.10
CA HIS A 29 16.30 1.67 10.24
C HIS A 29 16.88 3.09 10.17
N GLU A 30 16.62 3.75 9.05
CA GLU A 30 17.03 5.14 8.86
C GLU A 30 16.36 6.06 9.91
N THR A 31 17.16 6.92 10.54
CA THR A 31 16.68 7.83 11.59
C THR A 31 15.54 8.70 11.06
N GLY A 32 14.46 8.79 11.84
CA GLY A 32 13.29 9.60 11.52
C GLY A 32 12.28 8.92 10.60
N LYS A 33 12.57 7.73 10.04
CA LYS A 33 11.59 6.94 9.28
C LYS A 33 10.86 5.95 10.17
N LYS A 34 9.60 5.72 9.88
CA LYS A 34 8.78 4.70 10.56
C LYS A 34 9.11 3.31 10.03
N PRO A 35 8.99 2.25 10.86
CA PRO A 35 9.27 0.86 10.47
C PRO A 35 8.16 0.25 9.60
N PHE A 36 7.18 1.04 9.21
CA PHE A 36 6.04 0.61 8.41
C PHE A 36 5.65 1.69 7.40
N THR A 37 4.90 1.30 6.41
CA THR A 37 4.40 2.15 5.32
C THR A 37 2.87 2.17 5.31
N VAL A 38 2.31 3.01 4.44
CA VAL A 38 0.85 3.02 4.17
C VAL A 38 0.34 1.62 3.79
N ARG A 39 1.13 0.81 3.07
CA ARG A 39 0.73 -0.56 2.69
C ARG A 39 0.50 -1.45 3.90
N ASP A 40 1.43 -1.41 4.85
CA ASP A 40 1.32 -2.22 6.07
C ASP A 40 0.10 -1.79 6.87
N LEU A 41 -0.06 -0.48 7.07
CA LEU A 41 -1.20 0.09 7.77
C LEU A 41 -2.52 -0.28 7.08
N PHE A 42 -2.60 -0.11 5.76
CA PHE A 42 -3.81 -0.37 4.99
C PHE A 42 -4.29 -1.82 5.14
N VAL A 43 -3.38 -2.79 4.99
CA VAL A 43 -3.71 -4.21 5.14
C VAL A 43 -4.19 -4.53 6.56
N LEU A 44 -3.44 -4.08 7.58
CA LEU A 44 -3.80 -4.37 8.97
C LEU A 44 -5.12 -3.70 9.37
N LYS A 45 -5.35 -2.46 8.94
CA LYS A 45 -6.58 -1.70 9.17
C LYS A 45 -7.78 -2.33 8.46
N THR A 46 -7.59 -2.89 7.26
CA THR A 46 -8.64 -3.61 6.54
C THR A 46 -9.02 -4.91 7.22
N LEU A 47 -8.05 -5.64 7.79
CA LEU A 47 -8.28 -6.92 8.44
C LEU A 47 -8.79 -6.80 9.88
N ALA A 48 -8.41 -5.72 10.58
CA ALA A 48 -8.75 -5.49 11.98
C ALA A 48 -9.08 -4.01 12.25
N PRO A 49 -10.19 -3.49 11.69
CA PRO A 49 -10.55 -2.08 11.77
C PRO A 49 -10.78 -1.57 13.19
N SER A 50 -11.21 -2.42 14.13
CA SER A 50 -11.43 -2.03 15.54
C SER A 50 -10.16 -1.61 16.27
N LEU A 51 -8.97 -1.99 15.76
CA LEU A 51 -7.70 -1.58 16.36
C LEU A 51 -7.36 -0.11 16.14
N ASN A 52 -8.12 0.61 15.30
CA ASN A 52 -7.96 2.04 15.03
C ASN A 52 -6.50 2.44 14.74
N LEU A 53 -5.80 1.62 13.95
CA LEU A 53 -4.40 1.86 13.59
C LEU A 53 -4.26 3.14 12.76
N THR A 54 -3.20 3.92 13.02
CA THR A 54 -2.94 5.19 12.35
C THR A 54 -1.47 5.34 11.95
N MET A 55 -1.21 6.25 11.01
CA MET A 55 0.17 6.59 10.61
C MET A 55 0.96 7.29 11.72
N ASP A 56 0.31 7.81 12.78
CA ASP A 56 1.00 8.50 13.89
C ASP A 56 1.66 7.54 14.88
N MET A 57 1.29 6.26 14.87
CA MET A 57 1.88 5.25 15.75
C MET A 57 3.39 5.11 15.51
N GLU A 58 4.13 4.80 16.56
CA GLU A 58 5.58 4.53 16.47
C GLU A 58 5.87 3.26 15.67
N GLU A 59 5.06 2.24 15.87
CA GLU A 59 5.12 0.94 15.19
C GLU A 59 3.72 0.33 15.09
N LEU A 60 3.53 -0.55 14.13
CA LEU A 60 2.30 -1.36 14.01
C LEU A 60 2.50 -2.72 14.69
N PRO A 61 1.41 -3.41 15.07
CA PRO A 61 1.50 -4.79 15.53
C PRO A 61 2.10 -5.68 14.43
N LEU A 62 2.94 -6.63 14.83
CA LEU A 62 3.58 -7.57 13.89
C LEU A 62 2.55 -8.41 13.12
N SER A 63 1.43 -8.72 13.76
CA SER A 63 0.32 -9.48 13.19
C SER A 63 -0.99 -9.06 13.86
N VAL A 64 -2.08 -9.25 13.15
CA VAL A 64 -3.43 -9.04 13.67
C VAL A 64 -4.26 -10.30 13.44
N LYS A 65 -5.22 -10.54 14.34
CA LYS A 65 -6.27 -11.52 14.10
C LYS A 65 -7.34 -10.83 13.25
N PRO A 66 -7.65 -11.33 12.04
CA PRO A 66 -8.73 -10.77 11.25
C PRO A 66 -10.06 -10.82 12.02
N GLU A 67 -10.85 -9.75 11.96
CA GLU A 67 -12.16 -9.68 12.62
C GLU A 67 -13.23 -10.49 11.89
N GLN A 68 -12.98 -10.76 10.61
CA GLN A 68 -13.84 -11.61 9.78
C GLN A 68 -13.03 -12.68 9.07
N LYS A 69 -13.68 -13.75 8.64
CA LYS A 69 -13.02 -14.76 7.81
C LYS A 69 -12.56 -14.13 6.49
N VAL A 70 -11.30 -14.33 6.17
CA VAL A 70 -10.70 -13.83 4.92
C VAL A 70 -10.89 -14.88 3.84
N SER A 71 -11.61 -14.54 2.78
CA SER A 71 -11.82 -15.40 1.62
C SER A 71 -10.69 -15.22 0.58
N LEU A 72 -10.63 -16.13 -0.41
CA LEU A 72 -9.76 -15.96 -1.57
C LEU A 72 -10.04 -14.65 -2.33
N ALA A 73 -11.31 -14.29 -2.46
CA ALA A 73 -11.71 -13.03 -3.09
C ALA A 73 -11.20 -11.80 -2.33
N ASP A 74 -11.19 -11.83 -0.99
CA ASP A 74 -10.65 -10.75 -0.16
C ASP A 74 -9.14 -10.61 -0.35
N MET A 75 -8.40 -11.74 -0.41
CA MET A 75 -6.97 -11.72 -0.68
C MET A 75 -6.65 -11.16 -2.06
N ASN A 76 -7.39 -11.57 -3.08
CA ASN A 76 -7.23 -11.04 -4.44
C ASN A 76 -7.55 -9.54 -4.51
N ARG A 77 -8.59 -9.07 -3.79
CA ARG A 77 -8.92 -7.65 -3.70
C ARG A 77 -7.78 -6.85 -3.05
N LEU A 78 -7.24 -7.33 -1.92
CA LEU A 78 -6.10 -6.68 -1.24
C LEU A 78 -4.86 -6.61 -2.12
N LEU A 79 -4.54 -7.67 -2.87
CA LEU A 79 -3.39 -7.66 -3.78
C LEU A 79 -3.56 -6.67 -4.95
N ARG A 80 -4.80 -6.33 -5.31
CA ARG A 80 -5.13 -5.38 -6.38
C ARG A 80 -5.30 -3.94 -5.89
N GLU A 81 -5.09 -3.70 -4.61
CA GLU A 81 -5.40 -2.42 -3.98
C GLU A 81 -4.47 -1.29 -4.45
N THR A 82 -5.08 -0.18 -4.84
CA THR A 82 -4.43 1.04 -5.33
C THR A 82 -4.77 2.26 -4.49
N TYR A 83 -5.50 2.09 -3.39
CA TYR A 83 -6.01 3.12 -2.47
C TYR A 83 -7.04 4.07 -3.09
N GLU A 84 -7.59 3.76 -4.27
CA GLU A 84 -8.60 4.58 -4.92
C GLU A 84 -9.80 4.80 -3.99
N GLY A 85 -10.27 6.07 -3.90
CA GLY A 85 -11.36 6.45 -3.02
C GLY A 85 -10.99 6.61 -1.54
N THR A 86 -9.70 6.43 -1.17
CA THR A 86 -9.21 6.63 0.21
C THR A 86 -8.47 7.96 0.36
N GLU A 87 -8.02 8.26 1.58
CA GLU A 87 -7.17 9.43 1.85
C GLU A 87 -5.82 9.38 1.09
N TRP A 88 -5.34 8.18 0.76
CA TRP A 88 -4.09 7.93 0.02
C TRP A 88 -4.26 7.82 -1.49
N ASP A 89 -5.45 8.10 -2.02
CA ASP A 89 -5.70 8.09 -3.46
C ASP A 89 -4.90 9.20 -4.15
N MET A 90 -3.81 8.84 -4.83
CA MET A 90 -2.95 9.77 -5.54
C MET A 90 -3.59 10.36 -6.80
N THR A 91 -4.72 9.83 -7.23
CA THR A 91 -5.42 10.28 -8.45
C THR A 91 -6.55 11.28 -8.20
N LYS A 92 -6.95 11.45 -6.93
CA LYS A 92 -8.15 12.22 -6.54
C LYS A 92 -8.11 13.69 -6.97
N ASP A 93 -6.91 14.30 -6.96
CA ASP A 93 -6.72 15.71 -7.25
C ASP A 93 -6.25 15.97 -8.70
N ILE A 94 -6.20 14.95 -9.54
CA ILE A 94 -5.81 15.10 -10.95
C ILE A 94 -7.06 15.45 -11.77
N MET A 95 -7.46 16.70 -11.67
CA MET A 95 -8.68 17.22 -12.31
C MET A 95 -8.35 18.15 -13.48
N VAL A 96 -9.24 18.17 -14.48
CA VAL A 96 -9.20 19.09 -15.62
C VAL A 96 -10.46 19.92 -15.60
N THR A 97 -10.31 21.23 -15.72
CA THR A 97 -11.42 22.15 -15.93
C THR A 97 -11.41 22.61 -17.38
N LYS A 98 -12.51 22.46 -18.06
CA LYS A 98 -12.72 22.86 -19.47
C LYS A 98 -13.96 23.72 -19.58
N LYS A 99 -13.86 24.82 -20.35
CA LYS A 99 -15.02 25.59 -20.75
C LYS A 99 -15.79 24.85 -21.85
N ILE A 100 -17.05 24.65 -21.64
CA ILE A 100 -17.97 24.08 -22.64
C ILE A 100 -19.07 25.08 -22.93
N LYS A 101 -19.53 25.11 -24.20
CA LYS A 101 -20.68 25.90 -24.63
C LYS A 101 -21.89 25.01 -24.69
N ASP A 102 -22.93 25.39 -23.98
CA ASP A 102 -24.23 24.76 -24.07
C ASP A 102 -24.93 25.11 -25.40
N LYS A 103 -26.02 24.42 -25.72
CA LYS A 103 -26.76 24.60 -26.97
C LYS A 103 -27.33 26.03 -27.15
N ASP A 104 -27.53 26.74 -26.06
CA ASP A 104 -27.99 28.13 -26.01
C ASP A 104 -26.84 29.18 -26.13
N GLY A 105 -25.60 28.69 -26.27
CA GLY A 105 -24.41 29.53 -26.36
C GLY A 105 -23.79 29.95 -25.04
N THR A 106 -24.37 29.57 -23.91
CA THR A 106 -23.85 29.87 -22.57
C THR A 106 -22.58 29.07 -22.31
N GLU A 107 -21.53 29.76 -21.84
CA GLU A 107 -20.26 29.11 -21.42
C GLU A 107 -20.34 28.73 -19.95
N ARG A 108 -19.94 27.51 -19.65
CA ARG A 108 -19.78 27.03 -18.28
C ARG A 108 -18.47 26.24 -18.09
N ASP A 109 -17.89 26.34 -16.92
CA ASP A 109 -16.75 25.50 -16.54
C ASP A 109 -17.24 24.11 -16.11
N THR A 110 -16.65 23.09 -16.70
CA THR A 110 -16.88 21.69 -16.32
C THR A 110 -15.57 21.10 -15.85
N THR A 111 -15.58 20.57 -14.60
CA THR A 111 -14.42 19.91 -13.99
C THR A 111 -14.67 18.42 -13.94
N TYR A 112 -13.70 17.64 -14.40
CA TYR A 112 -13.75 16.19 -14.41
C TYR A 112 -12.37 15.59 -14.13
N LYS A 113 -12.32 14.32 -13.71
CA LYS A 113 -11.06 13.58 -13.48
C LYS A 113 -10.30 13.47 -14.80
N SER A 114 -9.03 13.88 -14.80
CA SER A 114 -8.18 13.82 -15.99
C SER A 114 -8.05 12.39 -16.52
N PRO A 115 -8.07 12.14 -17.83
CA PRO A 115 -7.71 10.85 -18.41
C PRO A 115 -6.28 10.39 -18.06
N LEU A 116 -5.40 11.30 -17.64
CA LEU A 116 -4.05 10.97 -17.16
C LEU A 116 -4.02 10.51 -15.71
N ALA A 117 -5.15 10.61 -14.99
CA ALA A 117 -5.27 10.15 -13.61
C ALA A 117 -5.40 8.62 -13.59
N GLN A 118 -4.28 7.93 -13.40
CA GLN A 118 -4.23 6.48 -13.30
C GLN A 118 -3.38 6.04 -12.10
N ASN A 119 -3.67 4.88 -11.55
CA ASN A 119 -3.02 4.38 -10.33
C ASN A 119 -1.60 3.84 -10.55
N TRP A 120 -1.18 3.62 -11.77
CA TRP A 120 0.13 3.06 -12.14
C TRP A 120 0.99 4.03 -12.94
N MET A 121 0.94 5.31 -12.54
CA MET A 121 1.75 6.35 -13.18
C MET A 121 3.25 6.07 -13.04
N THR A 122 3.98 6.25 -14.14
CA THR A 122 5.45 6.24 -14.15
C THR A 122 6.02 7.47 -13.42
N ASN A 123 7.30 7.45 -13.10
CA ASN A 123 7.96 8.61 -12.51
C ASN A 123 7.88 9.84 -13.43
N ASP A 124 8.12 9.65 -14.71
CA ASP A 124 8.08 10.72 -15.71
C ASP A 124 6.68 11.37 -15.79
N MET A 125 5.61 10.55 -15.67
CA MET A 125 4.25 11.07 -15.62
C MET A 125 4.02 11.91 -14.35
N PHE A 126 4.51 11.46 -13.19
CA PHE A 126 4.44 12.25 -11.97
C PHE A 126 5.19 13.56 -12.08
N GLU A 127 6.39 13.56 -12.63
CA GLU A 127 7.19 14.76 -12.85
C GLU A 127 6.48 15.73 -13.80
N PHE A 128 5.97 15.22 -14.92
CA PHE A 128 5.21 16.01 -15.88
C PHE A 128 3.97 16.66 -15.26
N LEU A 129 3.16 15.90 -14.51
CA LEU A 129 1.95 16.43 -13.87
C LEU A 129 2.31 17.43 -12.76
N ASN A 130 3.35 17.18 -12.00
CA ASN A 130 3.77 18.03 -10.89
C ASN A 130 4.48 19.31 -11.35
N ALA A 131 5.11 19.30 -12.52
CA ALA A 131 5.74 20.50 -13.09
C ALA A 131 4.75 21.66 -13.30
N GLN A 132 3.47 21.35 -13.50
CA GLN A 132 2.41 22.33 -13.78
C GLN A 132 1.55 22.68 -12.56
N ARG A 133 1.81 22.11 -11.39
CA ARG A 133 0.91 22.19 -10.21
C ARG A 133 1.38 23.14 -9.10
N GLY A 134 2.54 23.78 -9.26
CA GLY A 134 3.09 24.66 -8.22
C GLY A 134 3.27 23.96 -6.89
N GLU A 135 2.64 24.49 -5.82
CA GLU A 135 2.74 23.92 -4.46
C GLU A 135 1.85 22.68 -4.23
N LYS A 136 0.78 22.51 -5.00
CA LYS A 136 -0.16 21.38 -4.88
C LYS A 136 0.32 20.15 -5.63
N LYS A 137 1.47 19.62 -5.26
CA LYS A 137 2.03 18.44 -5.90
C LYS A 137 1.24 17.18 -5.53
N ILE A 138 1.15 16.27 -6.50
CA ILE A 138 0.65 14.91 -6.29
C ILE A 138 1.72 14.15 -5.53
N GLU A 139 1.38 13.60 -4.37
CA GLU A 139 2.25 12.74 -3.61
C GLU A 139 2.16 11.31 -4.15
N LYS A 140 3.30 10.77 -4.58
CA LYS A 140 3.36 9.40 -5.08
C LYS A 140 3.19 8.41 -3.93
N GLN A 141 2.16 7.57 -4.01
CA GLN A 141 1.93 6.47 -3.09
C GLN A 141 2.46 5.16 -3.67
N ARG A 142 3.16 4.38 -2.84
CA ARG A 142 3.49 3.01 -3.18
C ARG A 142 2.31 2.11 -2.83
N THR A 143 1.50 1.81 -3.81
CA THR A 143 0.31 0.95 -3.69
C THR A 143 0.70 -0.52 -3.42
N ILE A 144 -0.26 -1.35 -3.04
CA ILE A 144 -0.07 -2.80 -2.92
C ILE A 144 0.12 -3.39 -4.31
N SER A 145 -0.79 -3.05 -5.23
CA SER A 145 -0.63 -3.34 -6.65
C SER A 145 0.32 -2.33 -7.29
N VAL A 146 1.53 -2.74 -7.63
CA VAL A 146 2.56 -1.87 -8.21
C VAL A 146 2.96 -2.31 -9.60
N VAL A 147 3.23 -1.34 -10.47
CA VAL A 147 3.53 -1.57 -11.91
C VAL A 147 4.78 -2.45 -12.17
N TRP A 148 5.72 -2.52 -11.26
CA TRP A 148 6.93 -3.35 -11.36
C TRP A 148 6.82 -4.71 -10.66
N CYS A 149 5.61 -5.13 -10.28
CA CYS A 149 5.38 -6.46 -9.73
C CYS A 149 5.49 -7.48 -10.86
N ALA A 150 6.41 -8.43 -10.76
CA ALA A 150 6.62 -9.42 -11.80
C ALA A 150 5.63 -10.59 -11.73
N TYR A 151 5.10 -10.88 -10.55
CA TYR A 151 4.09 -11.92 -10.32
C TYR A 151 3.45 -11.75 -8.95
N SER A 152 2.32 -12.39 -8.78
CA SER A 152 1.65 -12.49 -7.49
C SER A 152 0.98 -13.85 -7.32
N PHE A 153 0.83 -14.30 -6.08
CA PHE A 153 0.16 -15.56 -5.82
C PHE A 153 -0.58 -15.55 -4.49
N VAL A 154 -1.59 -16.41 -4.40
CA VAL A 154 -2.30 -16.75 -3.17
C VAL A 154 -2.25 -18.27 -3.00
N ILE A 155 -1.79 -18.72 -1.85
CA ILE A 155 -1.79 -20.14 -1.50
C ILE A 155 -3.03 -20.38 -0.63
N GLN A 156 -3.86 -21.32 -1.06
CA GLN A 156 -5.02 -21.79 -0.32
C GLN A 156 -4.77 -23.19 0.18
N CYS A 157 -4.69 -23.36 1.50
CA CYS A 157 -4.61 -24.66 2.15
C CYS A 157 -6.02 -25.11 2.55
N ARG A 158 -6.42 -26.29 2.10
CA ARG A 158 -7.76 -26.87 2.29
C ARG A 158 -7.64 -28.18 3.07
N ASP A 159 -7.64 -28.06 4.40
CA ASP A 159 -7.46 -29.17 5.35
C ASP A 159 -8.61 -30.20 5.32
N TRP A 160 -9.71 -29.87 4.65
CA TRP A 160 -10.86 -30.77 4.44
C TRP A 160 -10.71 -31.67 3.21
N LEU A 161 -9.61 -31.59 2.49
CA LEU A 161 -9.29 -32.41 1.33
C LEU A 161 -8.05 -33.27 1.60
N PRO A 162 -7.85 -34.39 0.87
CA PRO A 162 -6.61 -35.15 0.95
C PRO A 162 -5.39 -34.26 0.61
N ASP A 163 -4.24 -34.57 1.24
CA ASP A 163 -3.01 -33.77 1.13
C ASP A 163 -2.56 -33.55 -0.32
N GLU A 164 -2.76 -34.56 -1.20
CA GLU A 164 -2.39 -34.50 -2.61
C GLU A 164 -3.11 -33.42 -3.41
N VAL A 165 -4.28 -32.97 -2.93
CA VAL A 165 -5.12 -31.96 -3.61
C VAL A 165 -5.55 -30.84 -2.65
N GLY A 166 -5.07 -30.87 -1.41
CA GLY A 166 -5.41 -29.91 -0.36
C GLY A 166 -4.82 -28.51 -0.59
N GLY A 167 -3.68 -28.41 -1.27
CA GLY A 167 -3.01 -27.16 -1.56
C GLY A 167 -3.31 -26.65 -2.97
N VAL A 168 -3.69 -25.37 -3.12
CA VAL A 168 -3.82 -24.71 -4.42
C VAL A 168 -3.04 -23.41 -4.41
N CYS A 169 -2.23 -23.20 -5.44
CA CYS A 169 -1.58 -21.92 -5.70
C CYS A 169 -2.32 -21.19 -6.82
N TRP A 170 -2.90 -20.06 -6.49
CA TRP A 170 -3.49 -19.12 -7.43
C TRP A 170 -2.37 -18.20 -7.88
N TRP A 171 -1.92 -18.37 -9.09
CA TRP A 171 -0.79 -17.64 -9.68
C TRP A 171 -1.26 -16.62 -10.71
N SER A 172 -0.57 -15.49 -10.76
CA SER A 172 -0.76 -14.47 -11.77
C SER A 172 0.57 -13.85 -12.12
N GLU A 173 0.85 -13.69 -13.37
CA GLU A 173 2.00 -12.94 -13.88
C GLU A 173 1.70 -11.45 -13.82
N ASP A 174 2.77 -10.62 -13.74
CA ASP A 174 2.72 -9.17 -13.78
C ASP A 174 1.98 -8.54 -12.57
N ASN A 175 1.60 -7.29 -12.72
CA ASN A 175 0.88 -6.49 -11.74
C ASN A 175 -0.47 -7.14 -11.39
N PRO A 176 -0.76 -7.43 -10.12
CA PRO A 176 -2.00 -8.10 -9.74
C PRO A 176 -3.27 -7.30 -10.06
N GLY A 177 -3.16 -5.97 -10.23
CA GLY A 177 -4.29 -5.11 -10.61
C GLY A 177 -4.73 -5.27 -12.06
N GLU A 178 -3.80 -5.66 -12.94
CA GLU A 178 -4.02 -5.74 -14.39
C GLU A 178 -4.12 -7.19 -14.88
N SER A 179 -3.59 -8.15 -14.12
CA SER A 179 -3.57 -9.55 -14.52
C SER A 179 -4.85 -10.31 -14.18
N PRO A 180 -5.32 -11.20 -15.04
CA PRO A 180 -6.41 -12.13 -14.72
C PRO A 180 -5.95 -13.19 -13.70
N ARG A 181 -6.89 -13.69 -12.91
CA ARG A 181 -6.71 -14.82 -11.98
C ARG A 181 -7.88 -15.77 -12.05
#